data_b8d8ee881288a5946dca6ef5f8c8599b
#
_entry.id   b8d8ee881288a5946dca6ef5f8c8599b
#
_cell.length_a   1.000
_cell.length_b   1.000
_cell.length_c   1.000
_cell.angle_alpha   90.00
_cell.angle_beta   90.00
_cell.angle_gamma   90.00
#
_symmetry.space_group_name_H-M   'P 1'
#
loop_
_entity.id
_entity.type
_entity.pdbx_description
1 polymer ?
#
loop_
_entity_poly.entity_id
_entity_poly.type
_entity_poly.pdbx_seq_one_letter_code
_entity_poly.pdbx_strand_id
1 'polypeptide(L)'
;MTPRRSTRHSISPSDARAYLSKAEAWLEAAVESRDASRWDVAAGSAVTAGISACDAITGALIGQRAGGEHVEALSLLATAGDDGRYAARQLSQLLRFKTPAQYDPAPLPAADARRAVELARRLAVRAATVIERRRP
;
A
#
# COMPACT_ATOMS: atom_id res chain seq x y z
N MET A 1 -24.50 -1.65 -23.46
CA MET A 1 -23.39 -1.99 -22.56
C MET A 1 -23.33 -0.99 -21.44
N THR A 2 -23.44 -1.46 -20.19
CA THR A 2 -23.40 -0.56 -19.05
C THR A 2 -21.96 -0.10 -18.83
N PRO A 3 -21.69 1.21 -18.74
CA PRO A 3 -20.34 1.68 -18.48
C PRO A 3 -19.84 1.14 -17.13
N ARG A 4 -18.57 0.78 -17.08
CA ARG A 4 -17.94 0.36 -15.83
C ARG A 4 -17.99 1.53 -14.84
N ARG A 5 -18.57 1.30 -13.67
CA ARG A 5 -18.61 2.32 -12.63
C ARG A 5 -17.20 2.60 -12.13
N SER A 6 -16.90 3.89 -11.94
CA SER A 6 -15.69 4.29 -11.25
C SER A 6 -15.74 3.76 -9.81
N THR A 7 -14.67 3.10 -9.37
CA THR A 7 -14.52 2.62 -8.02
C THR A 7 -13.69 3.59 -7.17
N ARG A 8 -13.43 4.79 -7.69
CA ARG A 8 -12.73 5.85 -6.95
C ARG A 8 -13.67 6.49 -5.95
N HIS A 9 -13.16 6.76 -4.76
CA HIS A 9 -13.88 7.43 -3.69
C HIS A 9 -13.18 8.72 -3.31
N SER A 10 -13.95 9.79 -3.15
CA SER A 10 -13.43 11.05 -2.61
C SER A 10 -13.12 10.86 -1.13
N ILE A 11 -11.99 11.35 -0.68
CA ILE A 11 -11.59 11.30 0.73
C ILE A 11 -11.01 12.65 1.16
N SER A 12 -11.15 12.94 2.45
CA SER A 12 -10.67 14.18 3.05
C SER A 12 -9.19 14.11 3.43
N PRO A 13 -8.52 15.24 3.68
CA PRO A 13 -7.17 15.23 4.26
C PRO A 13 -7.09 14.45 5.57
N SER A 14 -8.15 14.51 6.39
CA SER A 14 -8.25 13.73 7.63
C SER A 14 -8.26 12.24 7.35
N ASP A 15 -9.00 11.80 6.32
CA ASP A 15 -9.00 10.40 5.89
C ASP A 15 -7.63 9.96 5.41
N ALA A 16 -6.92 10.80 4.66
CA ALA A 16 -5.57 10.50 4.19
C ALA A 16 -4.62 10.24 5.37
N ARG A 17 -4.70 11.06 6.42
CA ARG A 17 -3.92 10.85 7.64
C ARG A 17 -4.32 9.56 8.36
N ALA A 18 -5.60 9.23 8.37
CA ALA A 18 -6.08 7.98 8.95
C ALA A 18 -5.53 6.76 8.20
N TYR A 19 -5.46 6.82 6.87
CA TYR A 19 -4.83 5.76 6.07
C TYR A 19 -3.34 5.63 6.35
N LEU A 20 -2.64 6.74 6.59
CA LEU A 20 -1.24 6.67 7.01
C LEU A 20 -1.09 5.94 8.34
N SER A 21 -1.94 6.26 9.31
CA SER A 21 -1.91 5.58 10.61
C SER A 21 -2.16 4.08 10.49
N LYS A 22 -3.10 3.68 9.62
CA LYS A 22 -3.35 2.26 9.33
C LYS A 22 -2.12 1.61 8.68
N ALA A 23 -1.51 2.29 7.72
CA ALA A 23 -0.30 1.78 7.07
C ALA A 23 0.82 1.53 8.07
N GLU A 24 1.03 2.47 8.98
CA GLU A 24 2.06 2.35 10.02
C GLU A 24 1.77 1.18 10.98
N ALA A 25 0.52 0.99 11.37
CA ALA A 25 0.12 -0.13 12.25
C ALA A 25 0.33 -1.49 11.55
N TRP A 26 -0.09 -1.62 10.29
CA TRP A 26 0.14 -2.85 9.54
C TRP A 26 1.61 -3.10 9.25
N LEU A 27 2.40 -2.05 9.03
CA LEU A 27 3.85 -2.19 8.86
C LEU A 27 4.50 -2.70 10.14
N GLU A 28 4.11 -2.19 11.30
CA GLU A 28 4.60 -2.68 12.58
C GLU A 28 4.31 -4.17 12.75
N ALA A 29 3.10 -4.61 12.43
CA ALA A 29 2.72 -6.02 12.46
C ALA A 29 3.57 -6.85 11.49
N ALA A 30 3.85 -6.32 10.31
CA ALA A 30 4.71 -6.98 9.32
C ALA A 30 6.14 -7.16 9.83
N VAL A 31 6.69 -6.14 10.45
CA VAL A 31 8.04 -6.18 11.04
C VAL A 31 8.12 -7.21 12.17
N GLU A 32 7.15 -7.20 13.07
CA GLU A 32 7.07 -8.16 14.18
C GLU A 32 6.98 -9.60 13.67
N SER A 33 6.15 -9.83 12.66
CA SER A 33 5.99 -11.17 12.06
C SER A 33 7.27 -11.62 11.36
N ARG A 34 7.94 -10.71 10.64
CA ARG A 34 9.24 -10.97 10.00
C ARG A 34 10.26 -11.38 11.05
N ASP A 35 10.34 -10.66 12.16
CA ASP A 35 11.31 -10.93 13.23
C ASP A 35 11.02 -12.25 13.95
N ALA A 36 9.76 -12.69 13.94
CA ALA A 36 9.34 -13.98 14.47
C ALA A 36 9.40 -15.11 13.41
N SER A 37 9.95 -14.84 12.24
CA SER A 37 10.04 -15.79 11.12
C SER A 37 8.68 -16.31 10.62
N ARG A 38 7.64 -15.51 10.77
CA ARG A 38 6.30 -15.79 10.24
C ARG A 38 6.18 -15.16 8.85
N TRP A 39 6.77 -15.82 7.86
CA TRP A 39 7.02 -15.21 6.55
C TRP A 39 5.75 -14.85 5.79
N ASP A 40 4.75 -15.72 5.76
CA ASP A 40 3.49 -15.45 5.07
C ASP A 40 2.71 -14.32 5.74
N VAL A 41 2.68 -14.30 7.07
CA VAL A 41 2.00 -13.24 7.82
C VAL A 41 2.72 -11.91 7.63
N ALA A 42 4.05 -11.93 7.64
CA ALA A 42 4.85 -10.72 7.40
C ALA A 42 4.54 -10.14 6.01
N ALA A 43 4.57 -10.96 4.98
CA ALA A 43 4.30 -10.51 3.61
C ALA A 43 2.84 -10.06 3.43
N GLY A 44 1.88 -10.78 3.98
CA GLY A 44 0.46 -10.41 3.92
C GLY A 44 0.19 -9.08 4.61
N SER A 45 0.74 -8.88 5.79
CA SER A 45 0.64 -7.61 6.52
C SER A 45 1.32 -6.48 5.77
N ALA A 46 2.47 -6.74 5.15
CA ALA A 46 3.20 -5.77 4.33
C ALA A 46 2.35 -5.32 3.13
N VAL A 47 1.68 -6.25 2.44
CA VAL A 47 0.77 -5.90 1.33
C VAL A 47 -0.34 -4.96 1.82
N THR A 48 -0.96 -5.28 2.93
CA THR A 48 -2.02 -4.44 3.52
C THR A 48 -1.49 -3.05 3.90
N ALA A 49 -0.31 -2.99 4.51
CA ALA A 49 0.35 -1.72 4.85
C ALA A 49 0.59 -0.88 3.59
N GLY A 50 1.11 -1.51 2.53
CA GLY A 50 1.39 -0.83 1.27
C GLY A 50 0.15 -0.26 0.61
N ILE A 51 -0.95 -1.00 0.60
CA ILE A 51 -2.22 -0.53 0.05
C ILE A 51 -2.72 0.69 0.83
N SER A 52 -2.71 0.64 2.17
CA SER A 52 -3.12 1.77 3.01
C SER A 52 -2.22 3.00 2.79
N ALA A 53 -0.91 2.79 2.65
CA ALA A 53 0.03 3.89 2.35
C ALA A 53 -0.29 4.55 1.01
N CYS A 54 -0.62 3.76 0.00
CA CYS A 54 -1.01 4.29 -1.31
C CYS A 54 -2.32 5.08 -1.25
N ASP A 55 -3.30 4.64 -0.45
CA ASP A 55 -4.53 5.38 -0.22
C ASP A 55 -4.24 6.72 0.48
N ALA A 56 -3.30 6.74 1.40
CA ALA A 56 -2.83 8.00 2.02
C ALA A 56 -2.21 8.94 0.99
N ILE A 57 -1.39 8.41 0.08
CA ILE A 57 -0.73 9.21 -0.96
C ILE A 57 -1.75 9.81 -1.93
N THR A 58 -2.64 9.02 -2.49
CA THR A 58 -3.65 9.53 -3.42
C THR A 58 -4.65 10.44 -2.72
N GLY A 59 -5.00 10.13 -1.48
CA GLY A 59 -5.85 11.00 -0.66
C GLY A 59 -5.23 12.38 -0.45
N ALA A 60 -3.95 12.43 -0.12
CA ALA A 60 -3.25 13.69 0.12
C ALA A 60 -3.02 14.49 -1.17
N LEU A 61 -2.70 13.82 -2.28
CA LEU A 61 -2.32 14.47 -3.53
C LEU A 61 -3.52 14.86 -4.40
N ILE A 62 -4.54 14.02 -4.47
CA ILE A 62 -5.67 14.22 -5.38
C ILE A 62 -7.04 14.02 -4.72
N GLY A 63 -7.08 13.85 -3.40
CA GLY A 63 -8.33 13.73 -2.66
C GLY A 63 -9.17 12.50 -2.99
N GLN A 64 -8.55 11.42 -3.48
CA GLN A 64 -9.23 10.19 -3.89
C GLN A 64 -8.48 8.95 -3.43
N ARG A 65 -9.21 7.85 -3.30
CA ARG A 65 -8.63 6.52 -3.15
C ARG A 65 -9.29 5.56 -4.13
N ALA A 66 -8.59 4.50 -4.47
CA ALA A 66 -9.16 3.42 -5.25
C ALA A 66 -10.01 2.53 -4.34
N GLY A 67 -11.21 2.20 -4.77
CA GLY A 67 -12.14 1.36 -3.99
C GLY A 67 -12.33 -0.04 -4.56
N GLY A 68 -11.67 -0.36 -5.67
CA GLY A 68 -11.82 -1.62 -6.36
C GLY A 68 -10.57 -2.49 -6.37
N GLU A 69 -10.32 -3.09 -7.51
CA GLU A 69 -9.17 -3.98 -7.70
C GLU A 69 -7.84 -3.22 -7.65
N HIS A 70 -6.76 -3.95 -7.41
CA HIS A 70 -5.41 -3.38 -7.30
C HIS A 70 -4.94 -2.67 -8.57
N VAL A 71 -5.40 -3.10 -9.73
CA VAL A 71 -5.12 -2.45 -11.02
C VAL A 71 -5.62 -1.00 -11.03
N GLU A 72 -6.73 -0.74 -10.36
CA GLU A 72 -7.27 0.62 -10.24
C GLU A 72 -6.44 1.48 -9.28
N ALA A 73 -5.90 0.89 -8.22
CA ALA A 73 -4.98 1.58 -7.34
C ALA A 73 -3.72 2.01 -8.10
N LEU A 74 -3.16 1.13 -8.91
CA LEU A 74 -1.98 1.45 -9.74
C LEU A 74 -2.29 2.55 -10.74
N SER A 75 -3.44 2.49 -11.41
CA SER A 75 -3.87 3.53 -12.37
C SER A 75 -4.04 4.88 -11.70
N LEU A 76 -4.67 4.90 -10.52
CA LEU A 76 -4.90 6.14 -9.77
C LEU A 76 -3.58 6.76 -9.32
N LEU A 77 -2.66 5.96 -8.79
CA LEU A 77 -1.33 6.42 -8.40
C LEU A 77 -0.58 7.04 -9.57
N ALA A 78 -0.68 6.44 -10.75
CA ALA A 78 0.00 6.94 -11.95
C ALA A 78 -0.45 8.36 -12.33
N THR A 79 -1.64 8.80 -11.90
CA THR A 79 -2.14 10.15 -12.16
C THR A 79 -1.72 11.17 -11.12
N ALA A 80 -1.04 10.75 -10.07
CA ALA A 80 -0.75 11.58 -8.89
C ALA A 80 0.69 12.14 -8.87
N GLY A 81 1.27 12.42 -10.04
CA GLY A 81 2.59 13.04 -10.16
C GLY A 81 3.74 12.08 -9.84
N ASP A 82 4.91 12.64 -9.51
CA ASP A 82 6.13 11.86 -9.28
C ASP A 82 6.01 10.93 -8.07
N ASP A 83 5.43 11.41 -6.99
CA ASP A 83 5.21 10.59 -5.79
C ASP A 83 4.26 9.42 -6.09
N GLY A 84 3.21 9.69 -6.86
CA GLY A 84 2.27 8.64 -7.28
C GLY A 84 2.94 7.60 -8.17
N ARG A 85 3.73 8.02 -9.14
CA ARG A 85 4.45 7.10 -10.03
C ARG A 85 5.47 6.24 -9.27
N TYR A 86 6.18 6.85 -8.33
CA TYR A 86 7.08 6.10 -7.45
C TYR A 86 6.30 5.03 -6.67
N ALA A 87 5.20 5.44 -6.05
CA ALA A 87 4.37 4.52 -5.26
C ALA A 87 3.79 3.39 -6.12
N ALA A 88 3.36 3.69 -7.34
CA ALA A 88 2.85 2.68 -8.26
C ALA A 88 3.89 1.59 -8.55
N ARG A 89 5.14 1.98 -8.77
CA ARG A 89 6.22 1.01 -8.99
C ARG A 89 6.47 0.13 -7.78
N GLN A 90 6.50 0.71 -6.58
CA GLN A 90 6.71 -0.04 -5.35
C GLN A 90 5.53 -0.97 -5.07
N LEU A 91 4.31 -0.48 -5.22
CA LEU A 91 3.11 -1.28 -4.99
C LEU A 91 3.00 -2.44 -5.99
N SER A 92 3.32 -2.20 -7.27
CA SER A 92 3.31 -3.24 -8.29
C SER A 92 4.21 -4.42 -7.92
N GLN A 93 5.40 -4.13 -7.39
CA GLN A 93 6.31 -5.17 -6.92
C GLN A 93 5.77 -5.88 -5.68
N LEU A 94 5.21 -5.12 -4.74
CA LEU A 94 4.68 -5.65 -3.49
C LEU A 94 3.49 -6.59 -3.72
N LEU A 95 2.61 -6.24 -4.64
CA LEU A 95 1.41 -7.03 -4.94
C LEU A 95 1.73 -8.43 -5.48
N ARG A 96 2.94 -8.68 -5.98
CA ARG A 96 3.39 -10.01 -6.41
C ARG A 96 3.37 -11.02 -5.26
N PHE A 97 3.50 -10.55 -4.02
CA PHE A 97 3.55 -11.42 -2.84
C PHE A 97 2.18 -11.70 -2.25
N LYS A 98 1.11 -11.03 -2.72
CA LYS A 98 -0.22 -11.18 -2.12
C LYS A 98 -0.74 -12.60 -2.21
N THR A 99 -0.84 -13.15 -3.41
CA THR A 99 -1.37 -14.51 -3.63
C THR A 99 -0.48 -15.58 -2.99
N PRO A 100 0.85 -15.57 -3.19
CA PRO A 100 1.70 -16.56 -2.51
C PRO A 100 1.59 -16.52 -0.99
N ALA A 101 1.51 -15.34 -0.39
CA ALA A 101 1.43 -15.21 1.07
C ALA A 101 0.10 -15.71 1.64
N GLN A 102 -1.00 -15.53 0.92
CA GLN A 102 -2.35 -15.79 1.44
C GLN A 102 -2.95 -17.12 1.01
N TYR A 103 -2.55 -17.64 -0.13
CA TYR A 103 -3.28 -18.74 -0.76
C TYR A 103 -2.44 -19.94 -1.16
N ASP A 104 -1.14 -19.79 -1.36
CA ASP A 104 -0.30 -20.92 -1.73
C ASP A 104 -0.01 -21.82 -0.52
N PRO A 105 0.00 -23.15 -0.71
CA PRO A 105 0.26 -24.06 0.40
C PRO A 105 1.71 -24.03 0.89
N ALA A 106 2.66 -23.71 0.02
CA ALA A 106 4.06 -23.59 0.41
C ALA A 106 4.31 -22.23 1.08
N PRO A 107 5.07 -22.18 2.19
CA PRO A 107 5.41 -20.91 2.80
C PRO A 107 6.34 -20.09 1.89
N LEU A 108 6.21 -18.75 1.95
CA LEU A 108 7.12 -17.86 1.25
C LEU A 108 8.55 -18.04 1.75
N PRO A 109 9.55 -17.94 0.84
CA PRO A 109 10.92 -17.81 1.27
C PRO A 109 11.14 -16.58 2.15
N ALA A 110 12.02 -16.68 3.13
CA ALA A 110 12.35 -15.57 4.03
C ALA A 110 12.78 -14.30 3.25
N ALA A 111 13.55 -14.46 2.19
CA ALA A 111 14.00 -13.34 1.37
C ALA A 111 12.83 -12.57 0.74
N ASP A 112 11.80 -13.28 0.27
CA ASP A 112 10.61 -12.68 -0.32
C ASP A 112 9.81 -11.91 0.71
N ALA A 113 9.64 -12.48 1.90
CA ALA A 113 8.94 -11.80 3.00
C ALA A 113 9.68 -10.53 3.42
N ARG A 114 11.01 -10.59 3.55
CA ARG A 114 11.83 -9.42 3.86
C ARG A 114 11.72 -8.35 2.78
N ARG A 115 11.69 -8.75 1.52
CA ARG A 115 11.50 -7.83 0.40
C ARG A 115 10.14 -7.14 0.47
N ALA A 116 9.07 -7.89 0.75
CA ALA A 116 7.73 -7.35 0.90
C ALA A 116 7.68 -6.28 2.00
N VAL A 117 8.26 -6.58 3.16
CA VAL A 117 8.31 -5.63 4.29
C VAL A 117 9.08 -4.37 3.91
N GLU A 118 10.21 -4.49 3.20
CA GLU A 118 10.98 -3.33 2.76
C GLU A 118 10.21 -2.45 1.78
N LEU A 119 9.49 -3.05 0.83
CA LEU A 119 8.64 -2.31 -0.10
C LEU A 119 7.53 -1.55 0.62
N ALA A 120 6.88 -2.20 1.59
CA ALA A 120 5.85 -1.57 2.41
C ALA A 120 6.41 -0.41 3.23
N ARG A 121 7.61 -0.57 3.79
CA ARG A 121 8.29 0.49 4.53
C ARG A 121 8.54 1.71 3.66
N ARG A 122 9.02 1.50 2.43
CA ARG A 122 9.26 2.59 1.47
C ARG A 122 7.98 3.35 1.16
N LEU A 123 6.87 2.63 0.99
CA LEU A 123 5.58 3.25 0.74
C LEU A 123 5.08 4.06 1.94
N ALA A 124 5.20 3.52 3.15
CA ALA A 124 4.80 4.23 4.37
C ALA A 124 5.63 5.50 4.59
N VAL A 125 6.94 5.43 4.36
CA VAL A 125 7.83 6.60 4.46
C VAL A 125 7.44 7.66 3.42
N ARG A 126 7.17 7.26 2.19
CA ARG A 126 6.75 8.21 1.15
C ARG A 126 5.40 8.83 1.49
N ALA A 127 4.44 8.05 2.00
CA ALA A 127 3.14 8.56 2.43
C ALA A 127 3.29 9.60 3.53
N ALA A 128 4.11 9.33 4.53
CA ALA A 128 4.37 10.29 5.61
C ALA A 128 4.97 11.60 5.07
N THR A 129 5.92 11.50 4.14
CA THR A 129 6.55 12.65 3.51
C THR A 129 5.54 13.48 2.72
N VAL A 130 4.69 12.84 1.93
CA VAL A 130 3.67 13.51 1.11
C VAL A 130 2.68 14.25 2.02
N ILE A 131 2.21 13.60 3.07
CA ILE A 131 1.25 14.20 4.01
C ILE A 131 1.87 15.39 4.73
N GLU A 132 3.12 15.29 5.18
CA GLU A 132 3.81 16.39 5.86
C GLU A 132 3.95 17.61 4.97
N ARG A 133 4.27 17.41 3.69
CA ARG A 133 4.37 18.51 2.72
C ARG A 133 3.04 19.20 2.44
N ARG A 134 1.90 18.52 2.68
CA ARG A 134 0.55 19.05 2.45
C ARG A 134 -0.06 19.72 3.68
N ARG A 135 0.63 19.73 4.81
CA ARG A 135 0.16 20.46 5.99
C ARG A 135 0.18 21.97 5.71
N PRO A 136 -0.91 22.70 6.10
CA PRO A 136 -0.92 24.17 6.01
C PRO A 136 0.05 24.79 7.00
#